data_fe3ed34e5f53a86bffc59cdcd46aea38
#
_entry.id   fe3ed34e5f53a86bffc59cdcd46aea38
#
_cell.length_a   1.000
_cell.length_b   1.000
_cell.length_c   1.000
_cell.angle_alpha   90.00
_cell.angle_beta   90.00
_cell.angle_gamma   90.00
#
_symmetry.space_group_name_H-M   'P 1'
#
loop_
_entity.id
_entity.type
_entity.pdbx_description
1 polymer ?
#
loop_
_entity_poly.entity_id
_entity_poly.type
_entity_poly.pdbx_seq_one_letter_code
_entity_poly.pdbx_strand_id
1 'polypeptide(L)'
;MNILYGYGASICGLYNQNSILQLKQKILDYQSLNPEKTLIFFLGQSDIEFIYYFKSIINQKKILIDEFINFWVEKYVEFVKTYIKKPIILGINPTVIKNNEHIFNINFRDNISNNINPSGINLLHINYSNVKHYYDDFDIRFNNNLNFNKKLKSECEKNNIIYIDLNDEVLNQNMKVKELYQPISDDHHIVKNIRLYNVLIDKIKYFI
;
A
#
# COMPACT_ATOMS: atom_id res chain seq x y z
N MET A 1 12.60 -17.43 6.30
CA MET A 1 11.60 -16.33 6.31
C MET A 1 10.36 -16.85 5.60
N ASN A 2 9.21 -16.88 6.25
CA ASN A 2 7.94 -17.26 5.61
C ASN A 2 7.23 -15.98 5.15
N ILE A 3 6.81 -15.94 3.89
CA ILE A 3 6.12 -14.79 3.31
C ILE A 3 4.66 -15.14 3.13
N LEU A 4 3.77 -14.41 3.81
CA LEU A 4 2.35 -14.41 3.53
C LEU A 4 2.12 -13.41 2.38
N TYR A 5 2.02 -13.94 1.17
CA TYR A 5 1.83 -13.13 -0.02
C TYR A 5 0.34 -12.97 -0.34
N GLY A 6 -0.11 -11.73 -0.54
CA GLY A 6 -1.46 -11.43 -1.02
C GLY A 6 -1.40 -10.44 -2.17
N TYR A 7 -1.72 -10.87 -3.38
CA TYR A 7 -1.87 -9.96 -4.52
C TYR A 7 -2.97 -8.95 -4.20
N GLY A 8 -2.68 -7.65 -4.33
CA GLY A 8 -3.64 -6.59 -3.98
C GLY A 8 -3.93 -6.47 -2.49
N ALA A 9 -3.06 -7.03 -1.63
CA ALA A 9 -3.19 -6.86 -0.18
C ALA A 9 -3.20 -5.37 0.19
N SER A 10 -4.16 -4.98 1.03
CA SER A 10 -4.37 -3.58 1.42
C SER A 10 -4.78 -3.47 2.88
N ILE A 11 -4.59 -2.29 3.45
CA ILE A 11 -5.08 -1.96 4.79
C ILE A 11 -6.63 -1.99 4.79
N CYS A 12 -7.26 -1.43 3.75
CA CYS A 12 -8.71 -1.52 3.59
C CYS A 12 -9.20 -2.97 3.58
N GLY A 13 -8.44 -3.88 2.96
CA GLY A 13 -8.73 -5.30 2.90
C GLY A 13 -8.70 -6.01 4.25
N LEU A 14 -7.91 -5.54 5.22
CA LEU A 14 -7.90 -6.08 6.59
C LEU A 14 -9.24 -5.89 7.30
N TYR A 15 -9.98 -4.83 6.94
CA TYR A 15 -11.25 -4.46 7.57
C TYR A 15 -12.48 -4.84 6.72
N ASN A 16 -12.27 -5.37 5.52
CA ASN A 16 -13.36 -5.84 4.67
C ASN A 16 -13.69 -7.30 5.01
N GLN A 17 -14.84 -7.53 5.65
CA GLN A 17 -15.31 -8.87 6.01
C GLN A 17 -15.55 -9.77 4.79
N ASN A 18 -15.84 -9.18 3.64
CA ASN A 18 -16.05 -9.88 2.37
C ASN A 18 -14.77 -9.98 1.52
N SER A 19 -13.60 -9.73 2.11
CA SER A 19 -12.34 -9.83 1.39
C SER A 19 -12.05 -11.27 0.97
N ILE A 20 -11.89 -11.49 -0.34
CA ILE A 20 -11.52 -12.81 -0.89
C ILE A 20 -10.18 -13.28 -0.33
N LEU A 21 -9.26 -12.36 -0.09
CA LEU A 21 -7.93 -12.68 0.45
C LEU A 21 -7.98 -13.18 1.89
N GLN A 22 -9.00 -12.80 2.67
CA GLN A 22 -9.13 -13.09 4.10
C GLN A 22 -7.81 -12.82 4.86
N LEU A 23 -7.09 -11.77 4.45
CA LEU A 23 -5.72 -11.49 4.91
C LEU A 23 -5.66 -11.35 6.44
N LYS A 24 -6.64 -10.67 7.04
CA LYS A 24 -6.72 -10.53 8.50
C LYS A 24 -6.71 -11.88 9.19
N GLN A 25 -7.58 -12.80 8.77
CA GLN A 25 -7.68 -14.13 9.39
C GLN A 25 -6.38 -14.92 9.22
N LYS A 26 -5.80 -14.92 8.02
CA LYS A 26 -4.51 -15.59 7.75
C LYS A 26 -3.37 -15.07 8.63
N ILE A 27 -3.32 -13.75 8.87
CA ILE A 27 -2.31 -13.16 9.77
C ILE A 27 -2.53 -13.63 11.19
N LEU A 28 -3.78 -13.61 11.68
CA LEU A 28 -4.11 -14.02 13.05
C LEU A 28 -3.83 -15.51 13.28
N ASP A 29 -4.20 -16.37 12.32
CA ASP A 29 -3.92 -17.80 12.38
C ASP A 29 -2.40 -18.07 12.39
N TYR A 30 -1.65 -17.36 11.52
CA TYR A 30 -0.19 -17.50 11.51
C TYR A 30 0.44 -17.05 12.81
N GLN A 31 0.02 -15.90 13.38
CA GLN A 31 0.53 -15.39 14.66
C GLN A 31 0.20 -16.35 15.81
N SER A 32 -0.99 -16.94 15.80
CA SER A 32 -1.41 -17.92 16.82
C SER A 32 -0.53 -19.16 16.81
N LEU A 33 -0.19 -19.67 15.62
CA LEU A 33 0.69 -20.83 15.45
C LEU A 33 2.18 -20.51 15.68
N ASN A 34 2.56 -19.24 15.57
CA ASN A 34 3.95 -18.79 15.62
C ASN A 34 4.12 -17.55 16.51
N PRO A 35 3.78 -17.63 17.79
CA PRO A 35 3.69 -16.43 18.66
C PRO A 35 5.01 -15.73 18.91
N GLU A 36 6.16 -16.42 18.73
CA GLU A 36 7.49 -15.85 18.93
C GLU A 36 8.13 -15.26 17.66
N LYS A 37 7.48 -15.43 16.51
CA LYS A 37 8.02 -14.93 15.25
C LYS A 37 7.78 -13.43 15.10
N THR A 38 8.79 -12.74 14.60
CA THR A 38 8.66 -11.35 14.14
C THR A 38 7.88 -11.34 12.83
N LEU A 39 6.83 -10.52 12.77
CA LEU A 39 6.04 -10.33 11.56
C LEU A 39 6.39 -8.99 10.92
N ILE A 40 6.72 -9.04 9.63
CA ILE A 40 7.06 -7.87 8.83
C ILE A 40 5.89 -7.55 7.91
N PHE A 41 5.38 -6.34 8.00
CA PHE A 41 4.23 -5.86 7.25
C PHE A 41 4.64 -4.86 6.18
N PHE A 42 4.13 -5.06 4.98
CA PHE A 42 4.25 -4.12 3.87
C PHE A 42 2.87 -3.93 3.22
N LEU A 43 2.08 -3.01 3.79
CA LEU A 43 0.74 -2.67 3.32
C LEU A 43 0.62 -1.15 3.14
N GLY A 44 -0.34 -0.72 2.34
CA GLY A 44 -0.61 0.70 2.08
C GLY A 44 -0.37 1.12 0.63
N GLN A 45 0.52 0.45 -0.10
CA GLN A 45 0.79 0.76 -1.50
C GLN A 45 -0.50 0.73 -2.33
N SER A 46 -1.23 -0.38 -2.27
CA SER A 46 -2.50 -0.53 -2.97
C SER A 46 -3.58 0.45 -2.50
N ASP A 47 -3.53 0.84 -1.22
CA ASP A 47 -4.50 1.78 -0.67
C ASP A 47 -4.34 3.17 -1.28
N ILE A 48 -3.10 3.66 -1.40
CA ILE A 48 -2.80 5.02 -1.89
C ILE A 48 -2.83 5.08 -3.42
N GLU A 49 -2.33 4.05 -4.11
CA GLU A 49 -2.22 4.08 -5.58
C GLU A 49 -3.51 3.68 -6.29
N PHE A 50 -4.35 2.87 -5.65
CA PHE A 50 -5.51 2.27 -6.31
C PHE A 50 -6.82 2.52 -5.55
N ILE A 51 -6.94 2.09 -4.29
CA ILE A 51 -8.21 2.08 -3.55
C ILE A 51 -8.72 3.51 -3.29
N TYR A 52 -7.84 4.46 -3.03
CA TYR A 52 -8.20 5.87 -2.88
C TYR A 52 -8.97 6.40 -4.09
N TYR A 53 -8.46 6.17 -5.29
CA TYR A 53 -9.11 6.60 -6.53
C TYR A 53 -10.39 5.81 -6.80
N PHE A 54 -10.36 4.49 -6.62
CA PHE A 54 -11.54 3.66 -6.76
C PHE A 54 -12.68 4.14 -5.86
N LYS A 55 -12.42 4.38 -4.58
CA LYS A 55 -13.42 4.87 -3.64
C LYS A 55 -13.94 6.27 -4.01
N SER A 56 -13.07 7.17 -4.46
CA SER A 56 -13.48 8.50 -4.94
C SER A 56 -14.43 8.42 -6.12
N ILE A 57 -14.15 7.53 -7.08
CA ILE A 57 -14.97 7.33 -8.27
C ILE A 57 -16.33 6.70 -7.90
N ILE A 58 -16.34 5.64 -7.11
CA ILE A 58 -17.57 4.95 -6.73
C ILE A 58 -18.47 5.86 -5.89
N ASN A 59 -17.91 6.67 -5.02
CA ASN A 59 -18.67 7.63 -4.22
C ASN A 59 -19.02 8.90 -5.01
N GLN A 60 -18.60 9.04 -6.27
CA GLN A 60 -18.77 10.24 -7.11
C GLN A 60 -18.33 11.53 -6.41
N LYS A 61 -17.33 11.42 -5.54
CA LYS A 61 -16.77 12.51 -4.76
C LYS A 61 -15.29 12.27 -4.49
N LYS A 62 -14.44 13.23 -4.85
CA LYS A 62 -13.02 13.16 -4.52
C LYS A 62 -12.86 13.21 -2.99
N ILE A 63 -12.29 12.16 -2.42
CA ILE A 63 -11.99 12.07 -1.00
C ILE A 63 -10.79 12.98 -0.71
N LEU A 64 -10.74 13.62 0.45
CA LEU A 64 -9.54 14.34 0.89
C LEU A 64 -8.44 13.35 1.23
N ILE A 65 -7.33 13.45 0.51
CA ILE A 65 -6.24 12.46 0.63
C ILE A 65 -5.65 12.40 2.04
N ASP A 66 -5.51 13.53 2.71
CA ASP A 66 -4.97 13.58 4.07
C ASP A 66 -5.90 12.91 5.09
N GLU A 67 -7.23 13.05 4.93
CA GLU A 67 -8.20 12.34 5.75
C GLU A 67 -8.13 10.83 5.50
N PHE A 68 -8.01 10.44 4.23
CA PHE A 68 -7.87 9.03 3.84
C PHE A 68 -6.59 8.42 4.42
N ILE A 69 -5.45 9.10 4.29
CA ILE A 69 -4.17 8.66 4.84
C ILE A 69 -4.26 8.54 6.37
N ASN A 70 -4.73 9.58 7.04
CA ASN A 70 -4.83 9.58 8.50
C ASN A 70 -5.66 8.42 9.01
N PHE A 71 -6.86 8.24 8.46
CA PHE A 71 -7.77 7.18 8.87
C PHE A 71 -7.17 5.78 8.69
N TRP A 72 -6.60 5.49 7.51
CA TRP A 72 -6.10 4.15 7.23
C TRP A 72 -4.77 3.84 7.90
N VAL A 73 -3.91 4.84 8.12
CA VAL A 73 -2.69 4.65 8.90
C VAL A 73 -3.01 4.35 10.36
N GLU A 74 -3.94 5.10 10.96
CA GLU A 74 -4.38 4.84 12.34
C GLU A 74 -4.97 3.43 12.48
N LYS A 75 -5.85 3.03 11.56
CA LYS A 75 -6.41 1.67 11.52
C LYS A 75 -5.34 0.59 11.35
N TYR A 76 -4.35 0.81 10.52
CA TYR A 76 -3.27 -0.12 10.30
C TYR A 76 -2.43 -0.34 11.57
N VAL A 77 -2.00 0.75 12.18
CA VAL A 77 -1.18 0.71 13.41
C VAL A 77 -1.99 0.10 14.56
N GLU A 78 -3.28 0.46 14.70
CA GLU A 78 -4.20 -0.14 15.67
C GLU A 78 -4.28 -1.66 15.51
N PHE A 79 -4.47 -2.15 14.28
CA PHE A 79 -4.49 -3.59 14.00
C PHE A 79 -3.20 -4.27 14.41
N VAL A 80 -2.06 -3.74 13.98
CA VAL A 80 -0.76 -4.34 14.26
C VAL A 80 -0.47 -4.33 15.76
N LYS A 81 -0.71 -3.22 16.46
CA LYS A 81 -0.53 -3.10 17.89
C LYS A 81 -1.40 -4.09 18.70
N THR A 82 -2.63 -4.29 18.24
CA THR A 82 -3.61 -5.12 18.98
C THR A 82 -3.32 -6.60 18.85
N TYR A 83 -2.89 -7.05 17.67
CA TYR A 83 -2.87 -8.47 17.34
C TYR A 83 -1.49 -9.06 17.17
N ILE A 84 -0.44 -8.25 17.04
CA ILE A 84 0.90 -8.74 16.69
C ILE A 84 1.90 -8.45 17.82
N LYS A 85 2.59 -9.49 18.27
CA LYS A 85 3.52 -9.40 19.41
C LYS A 85 4.83 -8.71 19.07
N LYS A 86 5.42 -9.03 17.91
CA LYS A 86 6.72 -8.51 17.46
C LYS A 86 6.58 -7.95 16.02
N PRO A 87 5.94 -6.80 15.84
CA PRO A 87 5.73 -6.24 14.53
C PRO A 87 6.91 -5.40 14.05
N ILE A 88 7.17 -5.47 12.75
CA ILE A 88 7.95 -4.49 11.98
C ILE A 88 7.06 -4.01 10.84
N ILE A 89 6.92 -2.71 10.68
CA ILE A 89 6.17 -2.12 9.57
C ILE A 89 7.16 -1.50 8.58
N LEU A 90 7.01 -1.85 7.32
CA LEU A 90 7.75 -1.24 6.22
C LEU A 90 6.94 -0.10 5.62
N GLY A 91 7.60 1.00 5.33
CA GLY A 91 7.06 2.07 4.51
C GLY A 91 6.80 1.61 3.08
N ILE A 92 5.82 2.23 2.43
CA ILE A 92 5.51 1.97 1.03
C ILE A 92 6.57 2.59 0.11
N ASN A 93 6.70 2.04 -1.08
CA ASN A 93 7.59 2.62 -2.09
C ASN A 93 6.97 3.88 -2.70
N PRO A 94 7.80 4.84 -3.15
CA PRO A 94 7.29 5.95 -3.94
C PRO A 94 6.70 5.43 -5.26
N THR A 95 5.62 6.07 -5.74
CA THR A 95 5.00 5.68 -7.01
C THR A 95 5.97 5.85 -8.18
N VAL A 96 5.91 4.92 -9.12
CA VAL A 96 6.65 4.97 -10.40
C VAL A 96 5.72 5.00 -11.61
N ILE A 97 4.41 4.81 -11.41
CA ILE A 97 3.41 4.84 -12.48
C ILE A 97 3.20 6.28 -12.93
N LYS A 98 3.53 6.59 -14.17
CA LYS A 98 3.34 7.92 -14.76
C LYS A 98 1.95 8.09 -15.38
N ASN A 99 1.35 7.02 -15.88
CA ASN A 99 0.11 7.07 -16.64
C ASN A 99 -1.11 6.76 -15.75
N ASN A 100 -2.00 7.74 -15.59
CA ASN A 100 -3.23 7.59 -14.80
C ASN A 100 -4.23 6.61 -15.44
N GLU A 101 -4.26 6.49 -16.76
CA GLU A 101 -5.11 5.52 -17.45
C GLU A 101 -4.65 4.09 -17.15
N HIS A 102 -3.36 3.87 -16.98
CA HIS A 102 -2.83 2.58 -16.54
C HIS A 102 -3.34 2.23 -15.12
N ILE A 103 -3.32 3.19 -14.19
CA ILE A 103 -3.88 3.01 -12.84
C ILE A 103 -5.38 2.66 -12.91
N PHE A 104 -6.11 3.39 -13.75
CA PHE A 104 -7.54 3.12 -13.97
C PHE A 104 -7.77 1.69 -14.47
N ASN A 105 -7.00 1.26 -15.47
CA ASN A 105 -7.13 -0.08 -16.04
C ASN A 105 -6.84 -1.18 -15.00
N ILE A 106 -5.81 -1.04 -14.16
CA ILE A 106 -5.54 -1.97 -13.06
C ILE A 106 -6.74 -2.00 -12.10
N ASN A 107 -7.24 -0.84 -11.68
CA ASN A 107 -8.33 -0.73 -10.71
C ASN A 107 -9.64 -1.35 -11.20
N PHE A 108 -10.04 -1.04 -12.43
CA PHE A 108 -11.37 -1.39 -12.92
C PHE A 108 -11.38 -2.72 -13.66
N ARG A 109 -10.33 -3.07 -14.38
CA ARG A 109 -10.22 -4.34 -15.08
C ARG A 109 -10.26 -5.53 -14.10
N ASP A 110 -9.49 -5.45 -13.03
CA ASP A 110 -9.43 -6.53 -12.05
C ASP A 110 -10.72 -6.62 -11.21
N ASN A 111 -11.35 -5.48 -10.92
CA ASN A 111 -12.62 -5.45 -10.18
C ASN A 111 -13.82 -5.88 -11.05
N ILE A 112 -13.83 -5.55 -12.34
CA ILE A 112 -14.86 -6.01 -13.28
C ILE A 112 -14.76 -7.52 -13.50
N SER A 113 -13.56 -8.06 -13.69
CA SER A 113 -13.33 -9.50 -13.91
C SER A 113 -13.72 -10.35 -12.71
N ASN A 114 -13.68 -9.80 -11.51
CA ASN A 114 -13.99 -10.53 -10.27
C ASN A 114 -15.41 -10.35 -9.76
N ASN A 115 -16.31 -9.67 -10.51
CA ASN A 115 -17.70 -9.39 -10.10
C ASN A 115 -17.84 -8.74 -8.70
N ILE A 116 -16.80 -8.07 -8.23
CA ILE A 116 -16.77 -7.46 -6.91
C ILE A 116 -17.33 -6.04 -7.01
N ASN A 117 -18.62 -5.92 -6.93
CA ASN A 117 -19.30 -4.62 -6.85
C ASN A 117 -20.18 -4.53 -5.58
N PRO A 118 -19.61 -4.21 -4.42
CA PRO A 118 -20.38 -4.10 -3.18
C PRO A 118 -21.37 -2.91 -3.17
N SER A 119 -21.24 -1.96 -4.10
CA SER A 119 -22.07 -0.74 -4.15
C SER A 119 -23.24 -0.80 -5.15
N GLY A 120 -23.39 -1.90 -5.89
CA GLY A 120 -24.45 -2.04 -6.90
C GLY A 120 -24.28 -1.12 -8.12
N ILE A 121 -23.17 -0.41 -8.26
CA ILE A 121 -22.89 0.48 -9.40
C ILE A 121 -22.48 -0.38 -10.60
N ASN A 122 -23.08 -0.08 -11.76
CA ASN A 122 -22.70 -0.76 -12.99
C ASN A 122 -21.32 -0.30 -13.47
N LEU A 123 -20.28 -1.03 -13.11
CA LEU A 123 -18.89 -0.72 -13.46
C LEU A 123 -18.62 -0.77 -14.98
N LEU A 124 -19.48 -1.46 -15.76
CA LEU A 124 -19.33 -1.59 -17.22
C LEU A 124 -19.45 -0.25 -17.97
N HIS A 125 -20.07 0.76 -17.36
CA HIS A 125 -20.24 2.08 -17.97
C HIS A 125 -19.17 3.09 -17.52
N ILE A 126 -18.24 2.70 -16.64
CA ILE A 126 -17.16 3.57 -16.18
C ILE A 126 -16.00 3.47 -17.18
N ASN A 127 -15.66 4.57 -17.82
CA ASN A 127 -14.47 4.69 -18.65
C ASN A 127 -13.54 5.80 -18.14
N TYR A 128 -12.25 5.72 -18.49
CA TYR A 128 -11.26 6.67 -18.02
C TYR A 128 -11.59 8.13 -18.33
N SER A 129 -12.14 8.40 -19.54
CA SER A 129 -12.46 9.78 -19.97
C SER A 129 -13.45 10.47 -19.03
N ASN A 130 -14.40 9.70 -18.46
CA ASN A 130 -15.42 10.23 -17.57
C ASN A 130 -14.93 10.44 -16.13
N VAL A 131 -13.87 9.74 -15.73
CA VAL A 131 -13.39 9.73 -14.33
C VAL A 131 -11.98 10.26 -14.16
N LYS A 132 -11.32 10.68 -15.24
CA LYS A 132 -9.93 11.17 -15.20
C LYS A 132 -9.71 12.33 -14.20
N HIS A 133 -10.74 13.11 -13.93
CA HIS A 133 -10.69 14.24 -13.00
C HIS A 133 -10.54 13.83 -11.52
N TYR A 134 -10.73 12.54 -11.20
CA TYR A 134 -10.45 12.01 -9.86
C TYR A 134 -8.97 11.73 -9.65
N TYR A 135 -8.20 11.50 -10.72
CA TYR A 135 -6.79 11.14 -10.63
C TYR A 135 -5.91 12.38 -10.49
N ASP A 136 -4.97 12.31 -9.58
CA ASP A 136 -3.95 13.33 -9.39
C ASP A 136 -2.80 13.14 -10.37
N ASP A 137 -2.09 14.23 -10.66
CA ASP A 137 -0.86 14.19 -11.42
C ASP A 137 0.24 13.37 -10.71
N PHE A 138 1.23 12.93 -11.49
CA PHE A 138 2.31 12.08 -10.97
C PHE A 138 3.00 12.67 -9.74
N ASP A 139 3.33 13.96 -9.76
CA ASP A 139 4.05 14.61 -8.65
C ASP A 139 3.19 14.66 -7.37
N ILE A 140 1.89 14.87 -7.52
CA ILE A 140 0.95 14.83 -6.38
C ILE A 140 0.88 13.41 -5.82
N ARG A 141 0.74 12.39 -6.68
CA ARG A 141 0.70 10.99 -6.26
C ARG A 141 2.00 10.57 -5.57
N PHE A 142 3.14 11.00 -6.12
CA PHE A 142 4.44 10.77 -5.50
C PHE A 142 4.51 11.36 -4.09
N ASN A 143 4.09 12.61 -3.93
CA ASN A 143 4.05 13.28 -2.64
C ASN A 143 3.06 12.60 -1.66
N ASN A 144 1.94 12.07 -2.15
CA ASN A 144 0.98 11.33 -1.33
C ASN A 144 1.63 10.06 -0.73
N ASN A 145 2.46 9.33 -1.48
CA ASN A 145 3.20 8.17 -0.97
C ASN A 145 4.20 8.58 0.12
N LEU A 146 4.92 9.69 -0.08
CA LEU A 146 5.84 10.22 0.95
C LEU A 146 5.09 10.68 2.21
N ASN A 147 3.95 11.33 2.04
CA ASN A 147 3.11 11.78 3.15
C ASN A 147 2.53 10.60 3.94
N PHE A 148 2.10 9.54 3.25
CA PHE A 148 1.68 8.29 3.88
C PHE A 148 2.81 7.72 4.75
N ASN A 149 4.04 7.61 4.23
CA ASN A 149 5.19 7.11 4.98
C ASN A 149 5.51 7.97 6.19
N LYS A 150 5.46 9.30 6.04
CA LYS A 150 5.68 10.24 7.14
C LYS A 150 4.64 10.04 8.26
N LYS A 151 3.36 9.92 7.91
CA LYS A 151 2.29 9.67 8.89
C LYS A 151 2.45 8.30 9.52
N LEU A 152 2.71 7.25 8.73
CA LEU A 152 2.91 5.90 9.22
C LEU A 152 4.08 5.81 10.21
N LYS A 153 5.21 6.43 9.89
CA LYS A 153 6.36 6.53 10.78
C LYS A 153 5.98 7.17 12.12
N SER A 154 5.31 8.32 12.08
CA SER A 154 4.88 9.04 13.29
C SER A 154 3.93 8.19 14.15
N GLU A 155 2.98 7.47 13.55
CA GLU A 155 2.07 6.61 14.29
C GLU A 155 2.78 5.36 14.86
N CYS A 156 3.74 4.80 14.14
CA CYS A 156 4.57 3.71 14.65
C CYS A 156 5.40 4.15 15.87
N GLU A 157 6.04 5.31 15.79
CA GLU A 157 6.84 5.89 16.89
C GLU A 157 5.99 6.09 18.16
N LYS A 158 4.79 6.69 18.03
CA LYS A 158 3.85 6.88 19.14
C LYS A 158 3.41 5.56 19.81
N ASN A 159 3.41 4.48 19.06
CA ASN A 159 2.96 3.16 19.53
C ASN A 159 4.10 2.19 19.81
N ASN A 160 5.37 2.63 19.80
CA ASN A 160 6.56 1.82 20.00
C ASN A 160 6.66 0.63 19.03
N ILE A 161 6.24 0.83 17.79
CA ILE A 161 6.35 -0.15 16.69
C ILE A 161 7.55 0.19 15.85
N ILE A 162 8.34 -0.81 15.49
CA ILE A 162 9.50 -0.63 14.62
C ILE A 162 9.02 -0.28 13.21
N TYR A 163 9.47 0.88 12.72
CA TYR A 163 9.23 1.35 11.36
C TYR A 163 10.53 1.37 10.57
N ILE A 164 10.50 0.85 9.36
CA ILE A 164 11.62 0.86 8.42
C ILE A 164 11.11 1.33 7.07
N ASP A 165 11.77 2.30 6.45
CA ASP A 165 11.56 2.59 5.04
C ASP A 165 12.85 2.48 4.22
N LEU A 166 12.69 2.46 2.92
CA LEU A 166 13.78 2.35 1.96
C LEU A 166 13.97 3.63 1.15
N ASN A 167 13.31 4.73 1.52
CA ASN A 167 13.36 5.97 0.77
C ASN A 167 14.79 6.49 0.58
N ASP A 168 15.63 6.42 1.62
CA ASP A 168 17.05 6.84 1.54
C ASP A 168 17.85 6.05 0.50
N GLU A 169 17.50 4.78 0.29
CA GLU A 169 18.10 3.95 -0.75
C GLU A 169 17.47 4.19 -2.12
N VAL A 170 16.16 4.30 -2.18
CA VAL A 170 15.40 4.37 -3.43
C VAL A 170 15.45 5.75 -4.08
N LEU A 171 15.47 6.82 -3.27
CA LEU A 171 15.44 8.21 -3.75
C LEU A 171 16.85 8.78 -3.88
N ASN A 172 17.02 9.68 -4.87
CA ASN A 172 18.21 10.51 -4.99
C ASN A 172 18.07 11.82 -4.20
N GLN A 173 19.11 12.66 -4.21
CA GLN A 173 19.13 13.96 -3.51
C GLN A 173 18.03 14.92 -3.94
N ASN A 174 17.49 14.75 -5.16
CA ASN A 174 16.39 15.56 -5.70
C ASN A 174 15.02 14.93 -5.43
N MET A 175 14.93 14.00 -4.49
CA MET A 175 13.69 13.29 -4.14
C MET A 175 13.04 12.57 -5.33
N LYS A 176 13.82 12.06 -6.28
CA LYS A 176 13.34 11.27 -7.42
C LYS A 176 13.82 9.84 -7.26
N VAL A 177 13.00 8.87 -7.71
CA VAL A 177 13.39 7.46 -7.74
C VAL A 177 14.64 7.31 -8.61
N LYS A 178 15.70 6.73 -8.05
CA LYS A 178 16.95 6.45 -8.78
C LYS A 178 16.65 5.57 -9.99
N GLU A 179 17.35 5.80 -11.08
CA GLU A 179 17.15 5.11 -12.36
C GLU A 179 17.19 3.58 -12.21
N LEU A 180 18.11 3.08 -11.39
CA LEU A 180 18.26 1.64 -11.14
C LEU A 180 17.03 0.98 -10.48
N TYR A 181 16.09 1.75 -9.94
CA TYR A 181 14.84 1.29 -9.33
C TYR A 181 13.59 1.63 -10.15
N GLN A 182 13.76 2.36 -11.26
CA GLN A 182 12.64 2.65 -12.16
C GLN A 182 12.35 1.42 -13.03
N PRO A 183 11.07 1.00 -13.17
CA PRO A 183 10.71 -0.08 -14.06
C PRO A 183 10.94 0.31 -15.53
N ILE A 184 11.30 -0.68 -16.35
CA ILE A 184 11.48 -0.50 -17.80
C ILE A 184 10.13 -0.39 -18.51
N SER A 185 9.08 -0.97 -17.92
CA SER A 185 7.70 -0.96 -18.44
C SER A 185 6.77 -0.22 -17.47
N ASP A 186 5.50 -0.04 -17.86
CA ASP A 186 4.46 0.53 -16.99
C ASP A 186 4.09 -0.44 -15.83
N ASP A 187 5.08 -0.84 -15.05
CA ASP A 187 4.89 -1.60 -13.82
C ASP A 187 4.73 -0.62 -12.64
N HIS A 188 3.87 -0.95 -11.71
CA HIS A 188 3.66 -0.17 -10.49
C HIS A 188 4.66 -0.49 -9.37
N HIS A 189 5.54 -1.45 -9.59
CA HIS A 189 6.56 -1.82 -8.63
C HIS A 189 7.91 -1.18 -8.99
N ILE A 190 8.64 -0.70 -7.99
CA ILE A 190 10.06 -0.43 -8.17
C ILE A 190 10.80 -1.73 -8.52
N VAL A 191 11.88 -1.61 -9.30
CA VAL A 191 12.69 -2.77 -9.67
C VAL A 191 13.27 -3.41 -8.42
N LYS A 192 12.94 -4.69 -8.21
CA LYS A 192 13.51 -5.51 -7.14
C LYS A 192 14.87 -6.01 -7.58
N ASN A 193 15.93 -5.54 -6.90
CA ASN A 193 17.29 -5.99 -7.15
C ASN A 193 17.97 -6.43 -5.85
N ILE A 194 19.08 -7.13 -5.98
CA ILE A 194 19.82 -7.69 -4.85
C ILE A 194 20.29 -6.61 -3.84
N ARG A 195 20.60 -5.42 -4.33
CA ARG A 195 21.01 -4.31 -3.49
C ARG A 195 19.89 -3.87 -2.54
N LEU A 196 18.66 -3.73 -3.06
CA LEU A 196 17.51 -3.35 -2.24
C LEU A 196 17.19 -4.40 -1.17
N TYR A 197 17.30 -5.69 -1.53
CA TYR A 197 17.15 -6.77 -0.56
C TYR A 197 18.21 -6.74 0.53
N ASN A 198 19.48 -6.51 0.16
CA ASN A 198 20.57 -6.45 1.14
C ASN A 198 20.38 -5.29 2.10
N VAL A 199 20.02 -4.11 1.61
CA VAL A 199 19.69 -2.94 2.46
C VAL A 199 18.53 -3.25 3.40
N LEU A 200 17.48 -3.88 2.91
CA LEU A 200 16.33 -4.28 3.75
C LEU A 200 16.75 -5.28 4.84
N ILE A 201 17.51 -6.32 4.48
CA ILE A 201 18.02 -7.32 5.41
C ILE A 201 18.91 -6.65 6.46
N ASP A 202 19.81 -5.75 6.05
CA ASP A 202 20.69 -5.02 6.97
C ASP A 202 19.92 -4.15 7.96
N LYS A 203 18.84 -3.50 7.52
CA LYS A 203 17.97 -2.72 8.40
C LYS A 203 17.18 -3.60 9.37
N ILE A 204 16.74 -4.78 8.96
CA ILE A 204 15.89 -5.68 9.77
C ILE A 204 16.71 -6.50 10.77
N LYS A 205 17.93 -6.93 10.43
CA LYS A 205 18.74 -7.88 11.25
C LYS A 205 18.96 -7.44 12.70
N TYR A 206 18.83 -6.15 13.00
CA TYR A 206 18.98 -5.62 14.35
C TYR A 206 17.72 -5.82 15.22
N PHE A 207 16.60 -6.29 14.64
CA PHE A 207 15.30 -6.40 15.30
C PHE A 207 14.75 -7.84 15.35
N ILE A 208 15.45 -8.81 14.74
CA ILE A 208 15.10 -10.24 14.72
C ILE A 208 16.25 -11.11 15.37
#